data_7a5198c04de9f2bc19f63a337e81a6a6
#
_entry.id   7a5198c04de9f2bc19f63a337e81a6a6
#
_cell.length_a   1.000
_cell.length_b   1.000
_cell.length_c   1.000
_cell.angle_alpha   90.00
_cell.angle_beta   90.00
_cell.angle_gamma   90.00
#
_symmetry.space_group_name_H-M   'P 1'
#
loop_
_entity.id
_entity.type
_entity.pdbx_description
1 polymer ?
#
loop_
_entity_poly.entity_id
_entity_poly.type
_entity_poly.pdbx_seq_one_letter_code
_entity_poly.pdbx_strand_id
1 'polypeptide(L)'
;MRFKYCICLILLFSVPFLKAQKTVSNEDFEKVYSPDILSGADSLLVFNRKSIDLGIISEDDSPAEHTFCCYNKSQSRIVVTKLSSSCGCTKVEIDNPILEPGDKTEIKVTYNPFGRPGTILTNVLVYTDISQKYPIATLKLTGKVTPSAALWKSYRYTIGELKLRRKEIDFGYVKRGQKRLERIACANAGPAPLKVTADKIVLPEFVSVYTEPEILQSSEEGSLIIAIDGEKLPEGKRGTGKIKILLNGLSASPIERMLTIHLRYENLTE
;
A
#
# COMPACT_ATOMS: atom_id res chain seq x y z
N MET A 1 -60.69 30.25 -40.11
CA MET A 1 -59.42 29.59 -40.31
C MET A 1 -58.49 29.97 -39.13
N ARG A 2 -58.35 29.09 -38.12
CA ARG A 2 -57.61 29.36 -36.91
C ARG A 2 -56.29 28.55 -36.99
N PHE A 3 -55.15 29.23 -37.14
CA PHE A 3 -53.83 28.64 -37.05
C PHE A 3 -53.44 28.47 -35.56
N LYS A 4 -53.22 27.22 -35.11
CA LYS A 4 -52.66 26.89 -33.79
C LYS A 4 -51.15 26.81 -33.93
N TYR A 5 -50.42 27.72 -33.31
CA TYR A 5 -48.98 27.63 -33.15
C TYR A 5 -48.67 26.61 -32.03
N CYS A 6 -47.99 25.53 -32.39
CA CYS A 6 -47.45 24.56 -31.45
C CYS A 6 -46.04 25.02 -31.05
N ILE A 7 -45.91 25.52 -29.82
CA ILE A 7 -44.62 25.93 -29.26
C ILE A 7 -43.92 24.66 -28.73
N CYS A 8 -42.93 24.18 -29.46
CA CYS A 8 -42.01 23.13 -28.96
C CYS A 8 -41.06 23.72 -27.92
N LEU A 9 -41.29 23.40 -26.66
CA LEU A 9 -40.39 23.74 -25.55
C LEU A 9 -39.22 22.80 -25.58
N ILE A 10 -38.05 23.26 -26.07
CA ILE A 10 -36.80 22.50 -26.02
C ILE A 10 -36.23 22.62 -24.61
N LEU A 11 -36.42 21.60 -23.81
CA LEU A 11 -35.74 21.43 -22.52
C LEU A 11 -34.26 21.11 -22.78
N LEU A 12 -33.38 22.09 -22.64
CA LEU A 12 -31.96 21.93 -22.59
C LEU A 12 -31.59 21.19 -21.27
N PHE A 13 -31.43 19.90 -21.35
CA PHE A 13 -30.78 19.11 -20.28
C PHE A 13 -29.33 19.52 -20.23
N SER A 14 -28.97 20.32 -19.24
CA SER A 14 -27.56 20.53 -18.86
C SER A 14 -27.02 19.21 -18.26
N VAL A 15 -26.30 18.45 -19.07
CA VAL A 15 -25.55 17.29 -18.61
C VAL A 15 -24.42 17.82 -17.71
N PRO A 16 -24.38 17.49 -16.42
CA PRO A 16 -23.22 17.84 -15.60
C PRO A 16 -22.01 17.11 -16.17
N PHE A 17 -20.97 17.85 -16.54
CA PHE A 17 -19.67 17.29 -16.89
C PHE A 17 -19.19 16.45 -15.69
N LEU A 18 -19.27 15.14 -15.81
CA LEU A 18 -18.53 14.24 -14.94
C LEU A 18 -17.04 14.57 -15.13
N LYS A 19 -16.43 15.19 -14.12
CA LYS A 19 -14.98 15.30 -14.05
C LYS A 19 -14.42 13.88 -14.04
N ALA A 20 -13.80 13.46 -15.13
CA ALA A 20 -13.09 12.20 -15.21
C ALA A 20 -12.09 12.13 -14.03
N GLN A 21 -12.17 11.06 -13.25
CA GLN A 21 -11.19 10.81 -12.21
C GLN A 21 -9.81 10.77 -12.86
N LYS A 22 -8.91 11.61 -12.37
CA LYS A 22 -7.52 11.63 -12.83
C LYS A 22 -6.91 10.27 -12.53
N THR A 23 -6.71 9.46 -13.55
CA THR A 23 -5.93 8.22 -13.44
C THR A 23 -4.53 8.62 -13.00
N VAL A 24 -4.07 8.06 -11.88
CA VAL A 24 -2.68 8.26 -11.43
C VAL A 24 -1.79 7.62 -12.49
N SER A 25 -0.91 8.39 -13.10
CA SER A 25 0.01 7.88 -14.12
C SER A 25 1.02 6.91 -13.49
N ASN A 26 1.55 5.96 -14.27
CA ASN A 26 2.63 5.08 -13.81
C ASN A 26 3.84 5.88 -13.30
N GLU A 27 4.12 7.05 -13.88
CA GLU A 27 5.19 7.95 -13.46
C GLU A 27 4.95 8.54 -12.06
N ASP A 28 3.70 8.85 -11.70
CA ASP A 28 3.37 9.32 -10.35
C ASP A 28 3.48 8.19 -9.33
N PHE A 29 3.20 6.96 -9.73
CA PHE A 29 3.43 5.77 -8.91
C PHE A 29 4.92 5.54 -8.65
N GLU A 30 5.76 5.63 -9.68
CA GLU A 30 7.20 5.45 -9.54
C GLU A 30 7.82 6.49 -8.61
N LYS A 31 7.40 7.76 -8.69
CA LYS A 31 7.88 8.83 -7.79
C LYS A 31 7.53 8.61 -6.33
N VAL A 32 6.43 7.92 -6.03
CA VAL A 32 6.06 7.57 -4.65
C VAL A 32 6.89 6.38 -4.13
N TYR A 33 7.18 5.40 -4.98
CA TYR A 33 7.95 4.20 -4.62
C TYR A 33 9.46 4.41 -4.67
N SER A 34 9.93 5.32 -5.49
CA SER A 34 11.36 5.64 -5.68
C SER A 34 11.53 7.15 -5.82
N PRO A 35 11.31 7.93 -4.74
CA PRO A 35 11.53 9.36 -4.78
C PRO A 35 13.00 9.68 -5.04
N ASP A 36 13.26 10.89 -5.58
CA ASP A 36 14.61 11.40 -5.76
C ASP A 36 15.37 11.38 -4.43
N ILE A 37 16.62 10.95 -4.48
CA ILE A 37 17.52 10.91 -3.33
C ILE A 37 18.14 12.29 -3.14
N LEU A 38 18.44 12.64 -1.90
CA LEU A 38 19.15 13.87 -1.54
C LEU A 38 20.48 13.97 -2.32
N SER A 39 20.70 15.11 -2.98
CA SER A 39 21.96 15.34 -3.70
C SER A 39 23.15 15.28 -2.75
N GLY A 40 24.21 14.56 -3.14
CA GLY A 40 25.39 14.36 -2.30
C GLY A 40 25.22 13.38 -1.14
N ALA A 41 24.14 12.62 -1.08
CA ALA A 41 23.84 11.65 -0.01
C ALA A 41 24.99 10.67 0.28
N ASP A 42 25.69 10.20 -0.75
CA ASP A 42 26.80 9.23 -0.61
C ASP A 42 28.05 9.83 0.05
N SER A 43 28.15 11.16 0.15
CA SER A 43 29.19 11.83 0.93
C SER A 43 28.83 12.00 2.41
N LEU A 44 27.60 11.78 2.77
CA LEU A 44 27.04 11.95 4.11
C LEU A 44 26.92 10.59 4.83
N LEU A 45 26.07 9.72 4.32
CA LEU A 45 25.79 8.42 4.92
C LEU A 45 26.11 7.31 3.90
N VAL A 46 27.06 6.46 4.23
CA VAL A 46 27.56 5.39 3.36
C VAL A 46 27.00 4.04 3.81
N PHE A 47 26.40 3.33 2.89
CA PHE A 47 25.86 1.98 3.11
C PHE A 47 26.84 0.93 2.56
N ASN A 48 27.01 -0.18 3.28
CA ASN A 48 27.78 -1.33 2.80
C ASN A 48 27.17 -1.94 1.53
N ARG A 49 25.86 -1.90 1.45
CA ARG A 49 25.03 -2.30 0.29
C ARG A 49 23.70 -1.56 0.36
N LYS A 50 23.07 -1.33 -0.79
CA LYS A 50 21.74 -0.70 -0.89
C LYS A 50 20.69 -1.67 -1.43
N SER A 51 21.07 -2.93 -1.73
CA SER A 51 20.14 -3.96 -2.21
C SER A 51 20.49 -5.31 -1.61
N ILE A 52 19.46 -6.08 -1.28
CA ILE A 52 19.56 -7.49 -0.87
C ILE A 52 18.59 -8.28 -1.76
N ASP A 53 19.13 -9.31 -2.40
CA ASP A 53 18.34 -10.30 -3.12
C ASP A 53 18.01 -11.45 -2.17
N LEU A 54 16.74 -11.70 -1.94
CA LEU A 54 16.23 -12.79 -1.11
C LEU A 54 16.17 -14.11 -1.89
N GLY A 55 16.47 -14.08 -3.19
CA GLY A 55 16.34 -15.24 -4.06
C GLY A 55 14.91 -15.72 -4.22
N ILE A 56 14.73 -17.02 -4.24
CA ILE A 56 13.42 -17.68 -4.30
C ILE A 56 13.09 -18.22 -2.92
N ILE A 57 12.04 -17.68 -2.31
CA ILE A 57 11.54 -18.10 -1.00
C ILE A 57 10.10 -18.61 -1.14
N SER A 58 9.62 -19.37 -0.16
CA SER A 58 8.25 -19.87 -0.12
C SER A 58 7.36 -18.91 0.66
N GLU A 59 6.10 -18.84 0.28
CA GLU A 59 5.08 -18.18 1.09
C GLU A 59 4.87 -18.84 2.46
N ASP A 60 5.25 -20.12 2.58
CA ASP A 60 5.17 -20.87 3.82
C ASP A 60 6.40 -20.63 4.73
N ASP A 61 7.43 -19.90 4.26
CA ASP A 61 8.62 -19.59 5.05
C ASP A 61 8.29 -18.59 6.17
N SER A 62 9.02 -18.70 7.26
CA SER A 62 8.95 -17.73 8.36
C SER A 62 9.52 -16.38 7.94
N PRO A 63 9.06 -15.27 8.56
CA PRO A 63 9.68 -13.96 8.36
C PRO A 63 11.19 -14.01 8.62
N ALA A 64 11.98 -13.43 7.72
CA ALA A 64 13.43 -13.39 7.79
C ALA A 64 13.93 -11.95 7.95
N GLU A 65 14.93 -11.78 8.84
CA GLU A 65 15.59 -10.50 9.08
C GLU A 65 16.84 -10.37 8.21
N HIS A 66 17.02 -9.18 7.65
CA HIS A 66 18.14 -8.79 6.83
C HIS A 66 18.68 -7.45 7.30
N THR A 67 20.00 -7.28 7.28
CA THR A 67 20.67 -6.11 7.84
C THR A 67 21.38 -5.30 6.76
N PHE A 68 21.16 -3.99 6.78
CA PHE A 68 21.94 -2.99 6.06
C PHE A 68 22.78 -2.22 7.07
N CYS A 69 24.08 -2.20 6.88
CA CYS A 69 24.98 -1.41 7.72
C CYS A 69 25.30 -0.09 7.02
N CYS A 70 25.31 1.00 7.78
CA CYS A 70 25.75 2.28 7.29
C CYS A 70 26.63 3.01 8.31
N TYR A 71 27.41 3.98 7.84
CA TYR A 71 28.21 4.83 8.69
C TYR A 71 28.15 6.30 8.24
N ASN A 72 28.27 7.19 9.21
CA ASN A 72 28.33 8.62 8.98
C ASN A 72 29.73 9.02 8.51
N LYS A 73 29.87 9.34 7.21
CA LYS A 73 31.10 9.80 6.59
C LYS A 73 31.30 11.32 6.70
N SER A 74 30.25 12.04 7.08
CA SER A 74 30.30 13.49 7.18
C SER A 74 31.07 13.97 8.43
N GLN A 75 31.33 15.27 8.49
CA GLN A 75 31.95 15.92 9.65
C GLN A 75 30.92 16.40 10.69
N SER A 76 29.65 16.09 10.49
CA SER A 76 28.55 16.54 11.35
C SER A 76 27.70 15.36 11.81
N ARG A 77 27.07 15.52 12.97
CA ARG A 77 26.07 14.57 13.45
C ARG A 77 24.91 14.45 12.45
N ILE A 78 24.46 13.24 12.22
CA ILE A 78 23.27 12.93 11.41
C ILE A 78 22.28 12.15 12.27
N VAL A 79 20.99 12.54 12.19
CA VAL A 79 19.91 11.82 12.86
C VAL A 79 19.00 11.19 11.82
N VAL A 80 18.81 9.87 11.88
CA VAL A 80 17.81 9.16 11.08
C VAL A 80 16.45 9.43 11.69
N THR A 81 15.65 10.27 11.06
CA THR A 81 14.37 10.74 11.60
C THR A 81 13.19 9.84 11.22
N LYS A 82 13.34 9.08 10.11
CA LYS A 82 12.25 8.23 9.61
C LYS A 82 12.78 7.12 8.72
N LEU A 83 12.22 5.92 8.93
CA LEU A 83 12.31 4.79 8.02
C LEU A 83 10.91 4.49 7.47
N SER A 84 10.79 4.36 6.15
CA SER A 84 9.49 4.14 5.51
C SER A 84 9.58 3.00 4.51
N SER A 85 8.89 1.90 4.78
CA SER A 85 8.76 0.80 3.81
C SER A 85 7.63 1.07 2.82
N SER A 86 7.83 0.67 1.56
CA SER A 86 6.79 0.70 0.52
C SER A 86 5.77 -0.43 0.66
N CYS A 87 6.02 -1.41 1.53
CA CYS A 87 5.15 -2.57 1.75
C CYS A 87 4.90 -2.78 3.24
N GLY A 88 3.64 -3.02 3.64
CA GLY A 88 3.30 -3.45 5.00
C GLY A 88 3.80 -4.87 5.37
N CYS A 89 4.37 -5.59 4.40
CA CYS A 89 5.04 -6.88 4.60
C CYS A 89 6.43 -6.75 5.23
N THR A 90 6.93 -5.53 5.38
CA THR A 90 8.30 -5.25 5.77
C THR A 90 8.33 -4.37 7.00
N LYS A 91 8.82 -4.93 8.10
CA LYS A 91 9.14 -4.20 9.33
C LYS A 91 10.55 -3.66 9.22
N VAL A 92 10.77 -2.42 9.67
CA VAL A 92 12.09 -1.78 9.62
C VAL A 92 12.40 -1.17 10.99
N GLU A 93 13.59 -1.46 11.49
CA GLU A 93 14.10 -0.98 12.77
C GLU A 93 15.53 -0.48 12.59
N ILE A 94 15.99 0.43 13.44
CA ILE A 94 17.35 0.92 13.47
C ILE A 94 17.88 0.82 14.90
N ASP A 95 19.11 0.37 15.06
CA ASP A 95 19.72 0.17 16.39
C ASP A 95 20.05 1.52 17.06
N ASN A 96 20.75 2.39 16.34
CA ASN A 96 21.03 3.76 16.81
C ASN A 96 20.67 4.78 15.72
N PRO A 97 19.67 5.63 15.93
CA PRO A 97 19.28 6.64 14.96
C PRO A 97 20.18 7.89 14.98
N ILE A 98 21.03 8.08 15.99
CA ILE A 98 21.91 9.24 16.14
C ILE A 98 23.33 8.81 15.81
N LEU A 99 23.94 9.43 14.82
CA LEU A 99 25.24 9.07 14.30
C LEU A 99 26.21 10.26 14.36
N GLU A 100 27.15 10.24 15.27
CA GLU A 100 28.28 11.16 15.25
C GLU A 100 29.19 10.89 14.06
N PRO A 101 30.10 11.80 13.67
CA PRO A 101 31.08 11.55 12.61
C PRO A 101 31.85 10.24 12.81
N GLY A 102 31.79 9.34 11.83
CA GLY A 102 32.43 8.01 11.88
C GLY A 102 31.61 6.91 12.54
N ASP A 103 30.50 7.21 13.18
CA ASP A 103 29.64 6.21 13.81
C ASP A 103 28.99 5.27 12.78
N LYS A 104 28.76 4.03 13.23
CA LYS A 104 28.09 2.97 12.45
C LYS A 104 26.77 2.60 13.11
N THR A 105 25.80 2.21 12.29
CA THR A 105 24.53 1.64 12.75
C THR A 105 24.03 0.56 11.81
N GLU A 106 23.09 -0.23 12.29
CA GLU A 106 22.40 -1.26 11.55
C GLU A 106 20.93 -0.93 11.38
N ILE A 107 20.44 -1.08 10.16
CA ILE A 107 19.02 -1.03 9.81
C ILE A 107 18.56 -2.45 9.53
N LYS A 108 17.72 -2.98 10.41
CA LYS A 108 17.16 -4.33 10.35
C LYS A 108 15.85 -4.29 9.59
N VAL A 109 15.72 -5.14 8.59
CA VAL A 109 14.56 -5.22 7.71
C VAL A 109 14.03 -6.65 7.76
N THR A 110 12.88 -6.84 8.36
CA THR A 110 12.21 -8.16 8.43
C THR A 110 11.16 -8.25 7.33
N TYR A 111 11.34 -9.20 6.41
CA TYR A 111 10.38 -9.48 5.34
C TYR A 111 9.51 -10.68 5.69
N ASN A 112 8.18 -10.52 5.58
CA ASN A 112 7.21 -11.58 5.77
C ASN A 112 6.62 -12.01 4.42
N PRO A 113 6.93 -13.23 3.90
CA PRO A 113 6.45 -13.70 2.61
C PRO A 113 4.98 -14.16 2.63
N PHE A 114 4.40 -14.36 3.81
CA PHE A 114 3.05 -14.91 3.96
C PHE A 114 1.98 -14.09 3.25
N GLY A 115 1.22 -14.72 2.37
CA GLY A 115 0.14 -14.09 1.59
C GLY A 115 0.64 -13.21 0.44
N ARG A 116 1.89 -13.40 -0.03
CA ARG A 116 2.54 -12.49 -1.00
C ARG A 116 3.30 -13.22 -2.12
N PRO A 117 2.67 -14.19 -2.80
CA PRO A 117 3.33 -14.85 -3.93
C PRO A 117 3.61 -13.85 -5.06
N GLY A 118 4.70 -14.06 -5.78
CA GLY A 118 5.12 -13.22 -6.89
C GLY A 118 6.47 -12.54 -6.66
N THR A 119 6.74 -11.48 -7.41
CA THR A 119 8.01 -10.74 -7.35
C THR A 119 8.09 -9.89 -6.08
N ILE A 120 9.24 -9.97 -5.40
CA ILE A 120 9.59 -9.09 -4.29
C ILE A 120 10.25 -7.85 -4.88
N LEU A 121 9.64 -6.71 -4.64
CA LEU A 121 10.22 -5.41 -4.91
C LEU A 121 9.77 -4.46 -3.80
N THR A 122 10.59 -4.35 -2.77
CA THR A 122 10.30 -3.50 -1.61
C THR A 122 11.40 -2.48 -1.43
N ASN A 123 11.00 -1.23 -1.31
CA ASN A 123 11.88 -0.11 -1.02
C ASN A 123 11.72 0.31 0.44
N VAL A 124 12.85 0.56 1.11
CA VAL A 124 12.91 1.23 2.41
C VAL A 124 13.60 2.57 2.21
N LEU A 125 12.86 3.64 2.45
CA LEU A 125 13.33 5.01 2.35
C LEU A 125 13.90 5.45 3.70
N VAL A 126 15.13 5.96 3.70
CA VAL A 126 15.84 6.45 4.88
C VAL A 126 15.85 7.97 4.85
N TYR A 127 15.20 8.61 5.83
CA TYR A 127 15.17 10.06 5.98
C TYR A 127 15.99 10.50 7.18
N THR A 128 16.59 11.67 7.09
CA THR A 128 17.43 12.25 8.13
C THR A 128 16.96 13.67 8.48
N ASP A 129 17.55 14.24 9.51
CA ASP A 129 17.37 15.64 9.89
C ASP A 129 17.87 16.66 8.83
N ILE A 130 18.73 16.20 7.89
CA ILE A 130 19.22 17.04 6.78
C ILE A 130 18.10 17.34 5.78
N SER A 131 17.20 16.37 5.51
CA SER A 131 16.07 16.58 4.62
C SER A 131 14.87 15.70 5.01
N GLN A 132 13.73 16.34 5.22
CA GLN A 132 12.47 15.63 5.41
C GLN A 132 11.77 15.29 4.08
N LYS A 133 12.13 16.00 3.01
CA LYS A 133 11.54 15.85 1.67
C LYS A 133 12.21 14.74 0.87
N TYR A 134 13.54 14.73 0.86
CA TYR A 134 14.32 13.78 0.08
C TYR A 134 14.98 12.75 0.99
N PRO A 135 14.77 11.43 0.76
CA PRO A 135 15.47 10.41 1.51
C PRO A 135 16.97 10.46 1.22
N ILE A 136 17.79 10.12 2.19
CA ILE A 136 19.24 10.01 2.01
C ILE A 136 19.62 8.71 1.31
N ALA A 137 18.77 7.69 1.40
CA ALA A 137 18.96 6.41 0.71
C ALA A 137 17.62 5.70 0.45
N THR A 138 17.62 4.89 -0.59
CA THR A 138 16.63 3.85 -0.84
C THR A 138 17.31 2.50 -0.73
N LEU A 139 16.89 1.69 0.24
CA LEU A 139 17.35 0.31 0.41
C LEU A 139 16.33 -0.62 -0.24
N LYS A 140 16.78 -1.62 -1.00
CA LYS A 140 15.91 -2.49 -1.79
C LYS A 140 15.99 -3.93 -1.32
N LEU A 141 14.83 -4.59 -1.23
CA LEU A 141 14.73 -6.04 -1.19
C LEU A 141 14.13 -6.51 -2.51
N THR A 142 14.78 -7.49 -3.13
CA THR A 142 14.34 -8.13 -4.38
C THR A 142 14.27 -9.64 -4.19
N GLY A 143 13.58 -10.33 -5.09
CA GLY A 143 13.46 -11.78 -5.07
C GLY A 143 12.12 -12.26 -5.60
N LYS A 144 11.75 -13.49 -5.28
CA LYS A 144 10.49 -14.11 -5.68
C LYS A 144 9.94 -14.97 -4.56
N VAL A 145 8.64 -14.81 -4.28
CA VAL A 145 7.89 -15.70 -3.39
C VAL A 145 7.13 -16.73 -4.23
N THR A 146 7.38 -18.01 -4.01
CA THR A 146 6.58 -19.09 -4.60
C THR A 146 5.31 -19.30 -3.78
N PRO A 147 4.17 -19.60 -4.43
CA PRO A 147 2.93 -19.92 -3.74
C PRO A 147 3.11 -21.13 -2.81
N SER A 148 2.28 -21.23 -1.76
CA SER A 148 2.17 -22.44 -0.95
C SER A 148 1.86 -23.66 -1.83
N ALA A 149 2.54 -24.78 -1.57
CA ALA A 149 2.36 -26.01 -2.34
C ALA A 149 0.96 -26.63 -2.19
N ALA A 150 0.23 -26.31 -1.13
CA ALA A 150 -1.12 -26.79 -0.90
C ALA A 150 -2.13 -25.78 -1.44
N LEU A 151 -2.77 -26.10 -2.57
CA LEU A 151 -3.87 -25.31 -3.13
C LEU A 151 -4.89 -24.99 -2.04
N TRP A 152 -5.24 -23.71 -1.88
CA TRP A 152 -6.19 -23.20 -0.88
C TRP A 152 -5.76 -23.31 0.59
N LYS A 153 -4.73 -24.04 0.96
CA LYS A 153 -4.26 -24.12 2.36
C LYS A 153 -3.84 -22.77 2.92
N SER A 154 -3.26 -21.93 2.09
CA SER A 154 -2.82 -20.57 2.44
C SER A 154 -3.97 -19.55 2.51
N TYR A 155 -5.16 -19.90 1.98
CA TYR A 155 -6.37 -19.08 2.03
C TYR A 155 -7.16 -19.40 3.29
N ARG A 156 -6.73 -18.86 4.41
CA ARG A 156 -7.28 -19.19 5.75
C ARG A 156 -8.68 -18.66 5.99
N TYR A 157 -9.09 -17.66 5.20
CA TYR A 157 -10.37 -16.99 5.39
C TYR A 157 -11.27 -17.24 4.19
N THR A 158 -12.54 -17.52 4.48
CA THR A 158 -13.59 -17.72 3.50
C THR A 158 -14.72 -16.74 3.81
N ILE A 159 -15.17 -16.03 2.77
CA ILE A 159 -16.30 -15.09 2.84
C ILE A 159 -17.21 -15.40 1.65
N GLY A 160 -18.24 -16.20 1.84
CA GLY A 160 -18.99 -16.72 0.72
C GLY A 160 -18.08 -17.45 -0.28
N GLU A 161 -18.08 -17.01 -1.52
CA GLU A 161 -17.26 -17.59 -2.60
C GLU A 161 -15.81 -17.10 -2.58
N LEU A 162 -15.51 -16.01 -1.86
CA LEU A 162 -14.19 -15.41 -1.83
C LEU A 162 -13.30 -16.10 -0.79
N LYS A 163 -12.16 -16.59 -1.23
CA LYS A 163 -11.04 -17.03 -0.40
C LYS A 163 -10.05 -15.89 -0.22
N LEU A 164 -9.54 -15.68 1.00
CA LEU A 164 -8.55 -14.66 1.32
C LEU A 164 -7.42 -15.25 2.17
N ARG A 165 -6.21 -14.76 1.97
CA ARG A 165 -5.06 -15.17 2.78
C ARG A 165 -5.00 -14.46 4.12
N ARG A 166 -5.56 -13.25 4.22
CA ARG A 166 -5.64 -12.46 5.46
C ARG A 166 -6.88 -11.56 5.46
N LYS A 167 -7.39 -11.22 6.65
CA LYS A 167 -8.54 -10.33 6.85
C LYS A 167 -8.18 -9.04 7.59
N GLU A 168 -7.01 -8.98 8.18
CA GLU A 168 -6.50 -7.80 8.87
C GLU A 168 -5.27 -7.25 8.15
N ILE A 169 -5.25 -5.95 7.96
CA ILE A 169 -4.22 -5.24 7.21
C ILE A 169 -3.76 -4.04 8.03
N ASP A 170 -2.46 -3.91 8.24
CA ASP A 170 -1.87 -2.76 8.90
C ASP A 170 -1.15 -1.88 7.89
N PHE A 171 -1.68 -0.69 7.66
CA PHE A 171 -1.05 0.34 6.82
C PHE A 171 0.00 1.15 7.58
N GLY A 172 0.08 0.97 8.91
CA GLY A 172 0.96 1.77 9.75
C GLY A 172 0.55 3.24 9.73
N TYR A 173 1.55 4.11 9.59
CA TYR A 173 1.34 5.56 9.60
C TYR A 173 1.30 6.12 8.18
N VAL A 174 0.23 6.85 7.84
CA VAL A 174 0.04 7.49 6.52
C VAL A 174 -0.08 9.00 6.71
N LYS A 175 0.76 9.75 6.00
CA LYS A 175 0.73 11.22 5.96
C LYS A 175 -0.04 11.73 4.76
N ARG A 176 -0.43 13.01 4.80
CA ARG A 176 -0.92 13.74 3.62
C ARG A 176 0.05 13.57 2.46
N GLY A 177 -0.47 13.46 1.25
CA GLY A 177 0.32 13.25 0.03
C GLY A 177 0.86 11.83 -0.17
N GLN A 178 0.74 10.95 0.82
CA GLN A 178 1.17 9.56 0.68
C GLN A 178 0.04 8.69 0.13
N LYS A 179 0.34 7.92 -0.91
CA LYS A 179 -0.54 6.82 -1.35
C LYS A 179 0.05 5.51 -0.87
N ARG A 180 -0.77 4.70 -0.22
CA ARG A 180 -0.41 3.36 0.25
C ARG A 180 -1.34 2.34 -0.37
N LEU A 181 -0.79 1.20 -0.73
CA LEU A 181 -1.52 0.12 -1.36
C LEU A 181 -1.11 -1.22 -0.73
N GLU A 182 -2.10 -2.03 -0.36
CA GLU A 182 -1.92 -3.40 0.09
C GLU A 182 -2.63 -4.36 -0.85
N ARG A 183 -1.94 -5.45 -1.19
CA ARG A 183 -2.47 -6.54 -1.99
C ARG A 183 -2.71 -7.75 -1.09
N ILE A 184 -3.91 -8.31 -1.16
CA ILE A 184 -4.27 -9.53 -0.45
C ILE A 184 -4.57 -10.58 -1.51
N ALA A 185 -3.78 -11.64 -1.55
CA ALA A 185 -4.10 -12.75 -2.45
C ALA A 185 -5.50 -13.28 -2.12
N CYS A 186 -6.30 -13.41 -3.15
CA CYS A 186 -7.67 -13.88 -3.08
C CYS A 186 -7.96 -14.88 -4.21
N ALA A 187 -9.05 -15.61 -4.08
CA ALA A 187 -9.53 -16.51 -5.13
C ALA A 187 -11.05 -16.65 -5.08
N ASN A 188 -11.62 -16.87 -6.24
CA ASN A 188 -13.03 -17.24 -6.37
C ASN A 188 -13.18 -18.74 -6.26
N ALA A 189 -13.69 -19.23 -5.13
CA ALA A 189 -13.99 -20.64 -4.92
C ALA A 189 -15.41 -21.02 -5.35
N GLY A 190 -16.20 -20.08 -5.87
CA GLY A 190 -17.55 -20.30 -6.37
C GLY A 190 -17.58 -20.74 -7.83
N PRO A 191 -18.74 -21.23 -8.30
CA PRO A 191 -18.91 -21.73 -9.66
C PRO A 191 -19.12 -20.61 -10.71
N ALA A 192 -19.48 -19.40 -10.27
CA ALA A 192 -19.79 -18.25 -11.14
C ALA A 192 -18.72 -17.17 -11.05
N PRO A 193 -18.59 -16.31 -12.08
CA PRO A 193 -17.73 -15.13 -12.01
C PRO A 193 -18.07 -14.24 -10.81
N LEU A 194 -17.05 -13.76 -10.12
CA LEU A 194 -17.18 -13.00 -8.88
C LEU A 194 -16.62 -11.59 -9.05
N LYS A 195 -17.47 -10.58 -8.82
CA LYS A 195 -17.06 -9.18 -8.72
C LYS A 195 -17.17 -8.72 -7.29
N VAL A 196 -16.04 -8.38 -6.67
CA VAL A 196 -15.97 -7.90 -5.28
C VAL A 196 -15.78 -6.39 -5.27
N THR A 197 -16.62 -5.71 -4.53
CA THR A 197 -16.53 -4.26 -4.30
C THR A 197 -16.66 -3.96 -2.80
N ALA A 198 -16.41 -2.73 -2.40
CA ALA A 198 -16.72 -2.29 -1.04
C ALA A 198 -17.97 -1.43 -1.01
N ASP A 199 -18.68 -1.46 0.11
CA ASP A 199 -19.83 -0.60 0.35
C ASP A 199 -19.36 0.86 0.49
N LYS A 200 -19.75 1.70 -0.48
CA LYS A 200 -19.34 3.10 -0.55
C LYS A 200 -19.97 4.00 0.52
N ILE A 201 -21.05 3.55 1.17
CA ILE A 201 -21.73 4.34 2.21
C ILE A 201 -20.91 4.37 3.49
N VAL A 202 -20.28 3.25 3.81
CA VAL A 202 -19.47 3.10 5.05
C VAL A 202 -17.98 3.24 4.82
N LEU A 203 -17.52 3.24 3.55
CA LEU A 203 -16.12 3.35 3.20
C LEU A 203 -15.67 4.82 3.23
N PRO A 204 -14.65 5.19 4.01
CA PRO A 204 -14.09 6.54 3.97
C PRO A 204 -13.58 6.90 2.56
N GLU A 205 -13.72 8.16 2.15
CA GLU A 205 -13.34 8.65 0.81
C GLU A 205 -11.85 8.43 0.48
N PHE A 206 -11.00 8.37 1.50
CA PHE A 206 -9.57 8.12 1.35
C PHE A 206 -9.23 6.63 1.19
N VAL A 207 -10.22 5.72 1.25
CA VAL A 207 -10.04 4.27 1.07
C VAL A 207 -10.69 3.83 -0.23
N SER A 208 -9.99 3.04 -1.03
CA SER A 208 -10.56 2.34 -2.18
C SER A 208 -10.27 0.85 -2.12
N VAL A 209 -11.21 0.05 -2.64
CA VAL A 209 -11.14 -1.42 -2.62
C VAL A 209 -11.62 -1.95 -3.96
N TYR A 210 -10.83 -2.83 -4.57
CA TYR A 210 -11.15 -3.49 -5.84
C TYR A 210 -10.34 -4.78 -5.98
N THR A 211 -10.67 -5.60 -6.95
CA THR A 211 -9.89 -6.81 -7.29
C THR A 211 -9.13 -6.64 -8.61
N GLU A 212 -8.02 -7.32 -8.72
CA GLU A 212 -7.27 -7.52 -9.97
C GLU A 212 -7.12 -9.04 -10.21
N PRO A 213 -7.73 -9.58 -11.28
CA PRO A 213 -8.63 -8.92 -12.24
C PRO A 213 -9.94 -8.42 -11.59
N GLU A 214 -10.62 -7.46 -12.23
CA GLU A 214 -11.87 -6.84 -11.71
C GLU A 214 -12.99 -7.88 -11.49
N ILE A 215 -13.02 -8.91 -12.31
CA ILE A 215 -13.93 -10.05 -12.20
C ILE A 215 -13.07 -11.30 -12.13
N LEU A 216 -13.17 -12.03 -11.03
CA LEU A 216 -12.51 -13.32 -10.85
C LEU A 216 -13.40 -14.43 -11.42
N GLN A 217 -12.89 -15.18 -12.40
CA GLN A 217 -13.58 -16.35 -12.91
C GLN A 217 -13.63 -17.47 -11.87
N SER A 218 -14.45 -18.50 -12.11
CA SER A 218 -14.48 -19.67 -11.21
C SER A 218 -13.09 -20.30 -11.08
N SER A 219 -12.66 -20.55 -9.86
CA SER A 219 -11.34 -21.08 -9.51
C SER A 219 -10.16 -20.17 -9.86
N GLU A 220 -10.41 -18.91 -10.23
CA GLU A 220 -9.36 -17.95 -10.54
C GLU A 220 -8.80 -17.31 -9.27
N GLU A 221 -7.48 -17.19 -9.23
CA GLU A 221 -6.74 -16.43 -8.23
C GLU A 221 -6.49 -15.01 -8.69
N GLY A 222 -6.46 -14.08 -7.73
CA GLY A 222 -6.21 -12.67 -7.98
C GLY A 222 -5.74 -11.95 -6.73
N SER A 223 -5.86 -10.64 -6.77
CA SER A 223 -5.53 -9.78 -5.63
C SER A 223 -6.71 -8.89 -5.25
N LEU A 224 -7.11 -8.90 -3.99
CA LEU A 224 -7.93 -7.86 -3.41
C LEU A 224 -7.02 -6.70 -3.02
N ILE A 225 -7.25 -5.54 -3.61
CA ILE A 225 -6.44 -4.34 -3.43
C ILE A 225 -7.15 -3.38 -2.51
N ILE A 226 -6.45 -2.91 -1.49
CA ILE A 226 -6.90 -1.84 -0.62
C ILE A 226 -5.89 -0.71 -0.74
N ALA A 227 -6.35 0.47 -1.16
CA ALA A 227 -5.51 1.63 -1.32
C ALA A 227 -5.97 2.79 -0.42
N ILE A 228 -4.99 3.48 0.17
CA ILE A 228 -5.18 4.69 0.97
C ILE A 228 -4.65 5.89 0.19
N ASP A 229 -5.48 6.88 0.00
CA ASP A 229 -5.13 8.16 -0.62
C ASP A 229 -4.95 9.22 0.47
N GLY A 230 -3.70 9.54 0.79
CA GLY A 230 -3.36 10.53 1.82
C GLY A 230 -3.79 11.95 1.50
N GLU A 231 -4.04 12.30 0.23
CA GLU A 231 -4.60 13.61 -0.14
C GLU A 231 -6.04 13.80 0.34
N LYS A 232 -6.76 12.69 0.52
CA LYS A 232 -8.16 12.68 0.95
C LYS A 232 -8.34 12.48 2.46
N LEU A 233 -7.25 12.44 3.21
CA LEU A 233 -7.33 12.35 4.67
C LEU A 233 -8.02 13.60 5.24
N PRO A 234 -8.86 13.45 6.30
CA PRO A 234 -9.55 14.58 6.93
C PRO A 234 -8.58 15.66 7.40
N GLU A 235 -8.78 16.90 6.96
CA GLU A 235 -7.91 18.05 7.30
C GLU A 235 -7.94 18.38 8.80
N GLY A 236 -6.81 18.82 9.32
CA GLY A 236 -6.67 19.24 10.72
C GLY A 236 -6.86 18.10 11.73
N LYS A 237 -6.80 16.85 11.31
CA LYS A 237 -7.07 15.69 12.18
C LYS A 237 -5.90 14.73 12.24
N ARG A 238 -5.74 14.18 13.43
CA ARG A 238 -5.00 12.94 13.69
C ARG A 238 -6.02 11.82 13.89
N GLY A 239 -5.77 10.67 13.30
CA GLY A 239 -6.60 9.50 13.47
C GLY A 239 -5.77 8.26 13.75
N THR A 240 -6.23 7.47 14.69
CA THR A 240 -5.71 6.13 14.95
C THR A 240 -6.91 5.23 15.12
N GLY A 241 -6.96 4.14 14.39
CA GLY A 241 -8.08 3.23 14.58
C GLY A 241 -8.15 2.08 13.61
N LYS A 242 -9.21 1.34 13.82
CA LYS A 242 -9.65 0.25 12.96
C LYS A 242 -10.75 0.77 12.06
N ILE A 243 -10.54 0.69 10.76
CA ILE A 243 -11.58 0.93 9.76
C ILE A 243 -12.11 -0.43 9.33
N LYS A 244 -13.42 -0.59 9.41
CA LYS A 244 -14.11 -1.78 8.93
C LYS A 244 -14.58 -1.53 7.49
N ILE A 245 -14.22 -2.44 6.61
CA ILE A 245 -14.59 -2.42 5.20
C ILE A 245 -15.63 -3.51 4.97
N LEU A 246 -16.82 -3.12 4.58
CA LEU A 246 -17.87 -4.07 4.20
C LEU A 246 -17.72 -4.42 2.71
N LEU A 247 -17.43 -5.68 2.40
CA LEU A 247 -17.38 -6.17 1.03
C LEU A 247 -18.76 -6.48 0.50
N ASN A 248 -19.00 -6.16 -0.78
CA ASN A 248 -20.22 -6.48 -1.52
C ASN A 248 -19.92 -7.49 -2.65
N GLY A 249 -20.98 -8.14 -3.13
CA GLY A 249 -20.89 -9.16 -4.18
C GLY A 249 -20.64 -10.58 -3.67
N LEU A 250 -20.79 -10.81 -2.35
CA LEU A 250 -20.48 -12.08 -1.69
C LEU A 250 -21.72 -12.66 -0.99
N SER A 251 -21.93 -13.98 -1.11
CA SER A 251 -23.02 -14.73 -0.47
C SER A 251 -22.68 -15.06 0.98
N ALA A 252 -22.55 -14.02 1.81
CA ALA A 252 -22.24 -14.15 3.23
C ALA A 252 -22.95 -13.06 4.04
N SER A 253 -23.09 -13.26 5.33
CA SER A 253 -23.69 -12.26 6.20
C SER A 253 -22.85 -10.97 6.28
N PRO A 254 -23.43 -9.79 6.57
CA PRO A 254 -22.67 -8.55 6.68
C PRO A 254 -21.48 -8.63 7.63
N ILE A 255 -21.61 -9.34 8.73
CA ILE A 255 -20.54 -9.51 9.73
C ILE A 255 -19.36 -10.33 9.17
N GLU A 256 -19.64 -11.35 8.37
CA GLU A 256 -18.62 -12.19 7.75
C GLU A 256 -17.86 -11.45 6.63
N ARG A 257 -18.55 -10.54 5.93
CA ARG A 257 -18.00 -9.73 4.84
C ARG A 257 -17.12 -8.56 5.30
N MET A 258 -16.90 -8.43 6.59
CA MET A 258 -16.09 -7.36 7.15
C MET A 258 -14.60 -7.69 7.08
N LEU A 259 -13.82 -6.78 6.47
CA LEU A 259 -12.36 -6.70 6.63
C LEU A 259 -12.02 -5.61 7.64
N THR A 260 -10.84 -5.72 8.25
CA THR A 260 -10.34 -4.70 9.17
C THR A 260 -9.02 -4.17 8.65
N ILE A 261 -8.91 -2.86 8.51
CA ILE A 261 -7.64 -2.19 8.31
C ILE A 261 -7.27 -1.39 9.55
N HIS A 262 -5.99 -1.44 9.90
CA HIS A 262 -5.40 -0.64 10.94
C HIS A 262 -4.65 0.52 10.28
N LEU A 263 -4.90 1.73 10.73
CA LEU A 263 -4.34 2.94 10.15
C LEU A 263 -4.08 3.98 11.24
N ARG A 264 -2.92 4.61 11.18
CA ARG A 264 -2.61 5.85 11.87
C ARG A 264 -2.38 6.92 10.83
N TYR A 265 -2.99 8.07 10.97
CA TYR A 265 -2.80 9.16 10.03
C TYR A 265 -2.74 10.51 10.73
N GLU A 266 -2.06 11.44 10.10
CA GLU A 266 -1.96 12.82 10.49
C GLU A 266 -2.06 13.69 9.23
N ASN A 267 -3.00 14.61 9.25
CA ASN A 267 -3.19 15.61 8.22
C ASN A 267 -3.29 16.96 8.93
N LEU A 268 -2.16 17.44 9.47
CA LEU A 268 -2.05 18.78 10.02
C LEU A 268 -1.71 19.71 8.86
N THR A 269 -2.50 20.74 8.68
CA THR A 269 -2.13 21.93 7.90
C THR A 269 -1.03 22.65 8.65
N GLU A 270 0.11 22.89 8.00
CA GLU A 270 1.15 23.80 8.50
C GLU A 270 0.63 25.24 8.55
#